data_26ebdcd5b4cb6d8062b87eb97016723d
#
_entry.id   26ebdcd5b4cb6d8062b87eb97016723d
#
_cell.length_a   1.000
_cell.length_b   1.000
_cell.length_c   1.000
_cell.angle_alpha   90.00
_cell.angle_beta   90.00
_cell.angle_gamma   90.00
#
_symmetry.space_group_name_H-M   'P 1'
#
loop_
_entity.id
_entity.type
_entity.pdbx_description
1 polymer ?
#
loop_
_entity_poly.entity_id
_entity_poly.type
_entity_poly.pdbx_seq_one_letter_code
_entity_poly.pdbx_strand_id
1 'polypeptide(L)'
;MKKLLIIIISLLIFSCSNTSLYKVTITQGTVFTQDDLDKLEIGMTKDQVNFVMGQPSFENFFEKNVWNYIYKITTGDEVDVEKKVKLIFDNQNLLSEVVVVKI
;
A
#
# COMPACT_ATOMS: atom_id res chain seq x y z
N MET A 1 -0.53 57.29 -11.20
CA MET A 1 -0.76 56.02 -11.93
C MET A 1 0.38 55.01 -11.72
N LYS A 2 1.64 55.41 -11.75
CA LYS A 2 2.76 54.50 -11.52
C LYS A 2 2.77 53.90 -10.09
N LYS A 3 2.38 54.68 -9.09
CA LYS A 3 2.29 54.19 -7.68
C LYS A 3 1.17 53.18 -7.49
N LEU A 4 0.06 53.35 -8.18
CA LEU A 4 -1.06 52.40 -8.15
C LEU A 4 -0.68 51.06 -8.79
N LEU A 5 0.07 51.09 -9.90
CA LEU A 5 0.55 49.90 -10.58
C LEU A 5 1.52 49.10 -9.70
N ILE A 6 2.40 49.76 -8.97
CA ILE A 6 3.36 49.12 -8.05
C ILE A 6 2.62 48.44 -6.89
N ILE A 7 1.57 49.05 -6.38
CA ILE A 7 0.75 48.48 -5.31
C ILE A 7 0.01 47.23 -5.77
N ILE A 8 -0.54 47.24 -7.01
CA ILE A 8 -1.21 46.09 -7.60
C ILE A 8 -0.23 44.93 -7.81
N ILE A 9 0.95 45.20 -8.30
CA ILE A 9 2.02 44.21 -8.51
C ILE A 9 2.45 43.61 -7.17
N SER A 10 2.59 44.44 -6.13
CA SER A 10 2.95 44.02 -4.78
C SER A 10 1.88 43.09 -4.18
N LEU A 11 0.61 43.38 -4.40
CA LEU A 11 -0.50 42.53 -3.95
C LEU A 11 -0.53 41.16 -4.65
N LEU A 12 -0.14 41.11 -5.92
CA LEU A 12 -0.08 39.86 -6.67
C LEU A 12 1.03 38.91 -6.18
N ILE A 13 2.10 39.47 -5.63
CA ILE A 13 3.21 38.65 -5.09
C ILE A 13 2.82 37.97 -3.79
N PHE A 14 1.92 38.56 -2.99
CA PHE A 14 1.46 37.98 -1.73
C PHE A 14 0.49 36.81 -1.92
N SER A 15 -0.11 36.64 -3.09
CA SER A 15 -1.08 35.55 -3.32
C SER A 15 -0.44 34.20 -3.59
N CYS A 16 0.87 34.15 -3.79
CA CYS A 16 1.60 32.90 -4.08
C CYS A 16 2.16 32.21 -2.82
N SER A 17 1.92 32.72 -1.62
CA SER A 17 2.53 32.19 -0.40
C SER A 17 1.73 31.08 0.28
N ASN A 18 0.62 30.62 -0.31
CA ASN A 18 -0.12 29.49 0.19
C ASN A 18 0.34 28.17 -0.44
N THR A 19 1.61 27.86 -0.25
CA THR A 19 2.08 26.50 -0.45
C THR A 19 1.70 25.70 0.80
N SER A 20 0.45 25.29 0.88
CA SER A 20 0.10 24.24 1.80
C SER A 20 0.92 23.03 1.44
N LEU A 21 1.69 22.51 2.38
CA LEU A 21 2.41 21.27 2.26
C LEU A 21 1.37 20.15 2.08
N TYR A 22 1.07 19.82 0.84
CA TYR A 22 0.16 18.75 0.52
C TYR A 22 0.92 17.43 0.63
N LYS A 23 0.69 16.72 1.73
CA LYS A 23 1.24 15.39 1.92
C LYS A 23 0.37 14.39 1.18
N VAL A 24 0.94 13.79 0.14
CA VAL A 24 0.26 12.74 -0.61
C VAL A 24 0.52 11.41 0.08
N THR A 25 -0.55 10.71 0.42
CA THR A 25 -0.46 9.32 0.92
C THR A 25 -0.38 8.38 -0.27
N ILE A 26 0.71 7.64 -0.38
CA ILE A 26 0.90 6.65 -1.45
C ILE A 26 0.79 5.27 -0.83
N THR A 27 -0.13 4.46 -1.39
CA THR A 27 -0.29 3.06 -1.03
C THR A 27 0.30 2.20 -2.14
N GLN A 28 1.24 1.32 -1.80
CA GLN A 28 1.89 0.41 -2.74
C GLN A 28 1.59 -1.04 -2.37
N GLY A 29 1.44 -1.89 -3.39
CA GLY A 29 1.17 -3.30 -3.23
C GLY A 29 -0.31 -3.61 -3.07
N THR A 30 -0.62 -4.84 -2.65
CA THR A 30 -1.98 -5.31 -2.43
C THR A 30 -2.43 -4.95 -1.03
N VAL A 31 -3.45 -4.11 -0.94
CA VAL A 31 -4.00 -3.68 0.36
C VAL A 31 -4.77 -4.84 1.00
N PHE A 32 -4.39 -5.17 2.22
CA PHE A 32 -5.09 -6.16 3.03
C PHE A 32 -5.20 -5.64 4.46
N THR A 33 -6.27 -6.04 5.15
CA THR A 33 -6.51 -5.65 6.54
C THR A 33 -6.22 -6.82 7.48
N GLN A 34 -6.18 -6.54 8.78
CA GLN A 34 -6.07 -7.60 9.78
C GLN A 34 -7.29 -8.53 9.74
N ASP A 35 -8.47 -7.98 9.44
CA ASP A 35 -9.69 -8.78 9.27
C ASP A 35 -9.56 -9.77 8.12
N ASP A 36 -8.92 -9.37 7.02
CA ASP A 36 -8.67 -10.26 5.89
C ASP A 36 -7.74 -11.41 6.28
N LEU A 37 -6.70 -11.13 7.07
CA LEU A 37 -5.81 -12.16 7.59
C LEU A 37 -6.54 -13.13 8.54
N ASP A 38 -7.45 -12.63 9.36
CA ASP A 38 -8.22 -13.43 10.31
C ASP A 38 -9.20 -14.38 9.61
N LYS A 39 -9.60 -14.06 8.39
CA LYS A 39 -10.47 -14.92 7.58
C LYS A 39 -9.73 -16.07 6.92
N LEU A 40 -8.40 -16.02 6.89
CA LEU A 40 -7.59 -17.08 6.28
C LEU A 40 -7.59 -18.31 7.18
N GLU A 41 -7.86 -19.47 6.59
CA GLU A 41 -7.85 -20.77 7.27
C GLU A 41 -6.94 -21.74 6.54
N ILE A 42 -6.25 -22.57 7.28
CA ILE A 42 -5.44 -23.64 6.71
C ILE A 42 -6.33 -24.61 5.94
N GLY A 43 -5.92 -24.96 4.72
CA GLY A 43 -6.71 -25.80 3.82
C GLY A 43 -7.55 -25.04 2.80
N MET A 44 -7.53 -23.71 2.82
CA MET A 44 -8.19 -22.89 1.78
C MET A 44 -7.53 -23.09 0.41
N THR A 45 -8.35 -23.09 -0.63
CA THR A 45 -7.83 -23.11 -1.99
C THR A 45 -7.26 -21.75 -2.41
N LYS A 46 -6.46 -21.72 -3.47
CA LYS A 46 -5.94 -20.45 -4.02
C LYS A 46 -7.06 -19.50 -4.43
N ASP A 47 -8.15 -20.01 -4.98
CA ASP A 47 -9.30 -19.18 -5.36
C ASP A 47 -9.97 -18.55 -4.13
N GLN A 48 -10.10 -19.30 -3.05
CA GLN A 48 -10.65 -18.79 -1.80
C GLN A 48 -9.76 -17.71 -1.18
N VAL A 49 -8.45 -17.93 -1.19
CA VAL A 49 -7.48 -16.94 -0.72
C VAL A 49 -7.52 -15.67 -1.58
N ASN A 50 -7.61 -15.84 -2.89
CA ASN A 50 -7.72 -14.71 -3.82
C ASN A 50 -9.01 -13.90 -3.57
N PHE A 51 -10.08 -14.56 -3.21
CA PHE A 51 -11.35 -13.90 -2.87
C PHE A 51 -11.23 -13.06 -1.59
N VAL A 52 -10.50 -13.55 -0.59
CA VAL A 52 -10.32 -12.86 0.70
C VAL A 52 -9.25 -11.77 0.62
N MET A 53 -8.09 -12.11 0.09
CA MET A 53 -6.91 -11.24 0.10
C MET A 53 -6.71 -10.44 -1.19
N GLY A 54 -7.33 -10.87 -2.28
CA GLY A 54 -7.06 -10.35 -3.59
C GLY A 54 -5.81 -10.98 -4.22
N GLN A 55 -5.34 -10.38 -5.32
CA GLN A 55 -4.18 -10.90 -6.04
C GLN A 55 -2.90 -10.69 -5.23
N PRO A 56 -1.95 -11.64 -5.23
CA PRO A 56 -0.68 -11.43 -4.55
C PRO A 56 0.13 -10.31 -5.21
N SER A 57 0.95 -9.65 -4.42
CA SER A 57 1.81 -8.58 -4.92
C SER A 57 2.85 -9.10 -5.90
N PHE A 58 3.39 -10.28 -5.64
CA PHE A 58 4.26 -10.97 -6.58
C PHE A 58 4.28 -12.47 -6.27
N GLU A 59 4.54 -13.26 -7.31
CA GLU A 59 4.78 -14.70 -7.21
C GLU A 59 6.26 -14.98 -7.44
N ASN A 60 6.83 -15.84 -6.62
CA ASN A 60 8.21 -16.24 -6.80
C ASN A 60 8.33 -17.22 -7.96
N PHE A 61 9.23 -16.95 -8.90
CA PHE A 61 9.47 -17.81 -10.06
C PHE A 61 9.94 -19.21 -9.69
N PHE A 62 10.68 -19.32 -8.60
CA PHE A 62 11.25 -20.60 -8.13
C PHE A 62 10.33 -21.33 -7.14
N GLU A 63 9.40 -20.63 -6.53
CA GLU A 63 8.46 -21.17 -5.55
C GLU A 63 7.04 -20.84 -5.94
N LYS A 64 6.46 -21.62 -6.85
CA LYS A 64 5.10 -21.41 -7.36
C LYS A 64 4.01 -21.54 -6.30
N ASN A 65 4.33 -22.24 -5.21
CA ASN A 65 3.39 -22.49 -4.11
C ASN A 65 3.46 -21.43 -3.03
N VAL A 66 4.17 -20.35 -3.25
CA VAL A 66 4.31 -19.24 -2.28
C VAL A 66 3.77 -17.97 -2.87
N TRP A 67 2.81 -17.37 -2.18
CA TRP A 67 2.26 -16.08 -2.54
C TRP A 67 2.73 -15.03 -1.55
N ASN A 68 3.23 -13.92 -2.06
CA ASN A 68 3.72 -12.82 -1.25
C ASN A 68 2.78 -11.63 -1.37
N TYR A 69 2.34 -11.13 -0.23
CA TYR A 69 1.54 -9.92 -0.11
C TYR A 69 2.37 -8.87 0.60
N ILE A 70 2.62 -7.77 -0.08
CA ILE A 70 3.35 -6.65 0.48
C ILE A 70 2.45 -5.43 0.41
N TYR A 71 2.35 -4.74 1.53
CA TYR A 71 1.53 -3.57 1.69
C TYR A 71 2.36 -2.49 2.37
N LYS A 72 2.46 -1.34 1.72
CA LYS A 72 3.25 -0.23 2.21
C LYS A 72 2.47 1.06 2.05
N ILE A 73 2.30 1.79 3.13
CA ILE A 73 1.74 3.13 3.12
C ILE A 73 2.85 4.12 3.40
N THR A 74 3.02 5.07 2.49
CA THR A 74 4.00 6.15 2.62
C THR A 74 3.25 7.48 2.61
N THR A 75 3.51 8.32 3.62
CA THR A 75 2.99 9.68 3.67
C THR A 75 4.16 10.65 3.56
N GLY A 76 4.23 11.40 2.45
CA GLY A 76 5.37 12.25 2.15
C GLY A 76 6.64 11.42 1.98
N ASP A 77 7.69 11.73 2.76
CA ASP A 77 8.95 11.00 2.75
C ASP A 77 9.03 9.91 3.82
N GLU A 78 8.00 9.78 4.65
CA GLU A 78 7.96 8.82 5.74
C GLU A 78 7.14 7.59 5.39
N VAL A 79 7.65 6.41 5.74
CA VAL A 79 6.93 5.14 5.64
C VAL A 79 6.13 4.95 6.92
N ASP A 80 4.80 5.06 6.84
CA ASP A 80 3.92 4.94 8.01
C ASP A 80 3.66 3.49 8.38
N VAL A 81 3.39 2.65 7.39
CA VAL A 81 3.04 1.24 7.61
C VAL A 81 3.66 0.40 6.51
N GLU A 82 4.32 -0.67 6.92
CA GLU A 82 4.78 -1.72 6.03
C GLU A 82 4.39 -3.08 6.62
N LYS A 83 3.64 -3.86 5.85
CA LYS A 83 3.22 -5.22 6.23
C LYS A 83 3.58 -6.17 5.12
N LYS A 84 4.10 -7.32 5.50
CA LYS A 84 4.45 -8.39 4.56
C LYS A 84 3.85 -9.70 5.07
N VAL A 85 3.12 -10.37 4.19
CA VAL A 85 2.52 -11.67 4.48
C VAL A 85 2.95 -12.65 3.41
N LYS A 86 3.41 -13.80 3.85
CA LYS A 86 3.80 -14.90 2.98
C LYS A 86 2.84 -16.06 3.20
N LEU A 87 2.15 -16.47 2.14
CA LEU A 87 1.25 -17.61 2.16
C LEU A 87 1.91 -18.79 1.47
N ILE A 88 2.00 -19.91 2.16
CA ILE A 88 2.61 -21.13 1.64
C ILE A 88 1.52 -22.15 1.37
N PHE A 89 1.46 -22.64 0.14
CA PHE A 89 0.52 -23.67 -0.30
C PHE A 89 1.23 -25.03 -0.39
N ASP A 90 0.48 -26.09 -0.13
CA ASP A 90 0.99 -27.46 -0.25
C ASP A 90 0.97 -27.96 -1.70
N ASN A 91 1.32 -29.24 -1.90
CA ASN A 91 1.34 -29.87 -3.23
C ASN A 91 -0.05 -29.97 -3.88
N GLN A 92 -1.12 -29.83 -3.10
CA GLN A 92 -2.51 -29.85 -3.57
C GLN A 92 -3.07 -28.44 -3.79
N ASN A 93 -2.21 -27.42 -3.71
CA ASN A 93 -2.58 -26.01 -3.81
C ASN A 93 -3.56 -25.55 -2.70
N LEU A 94 -3.45 -26.15 -1.53
CA LEU A 94 -4.19 -25.75 -0.35
C LEU A 94 -3.28 -24.97 0.59
N LEU A 95 -3.84 -23.97 1.25
CA LEU A 95 -3.08 -23.13 2.17
C LEU A 95 -2.53 -23.98 3.33
N SER A 96 -1.21 -24.02 3.47
CA SER A 96 -0.51 -24.80 4.47
C SER A 96 0.00 -23.94 5.62
N GLU A 97 0.50 -22.73 5.33
CA GLU A 97 1.10 -21.86 6.34
C GLU A 97 0.91 -20.40 6.00
N VAL A 98 0.71 -19.58 7.02
CA VAL A 98 0.64 -18.12 6.92
C VAL A 98 1.74 -17.52 7.78
N VAL A 99 2.66 -16.78 7.14
CA VAL A 99 3.75 -16.09 7.84
C VAL A 99 3.52 -14.59 7.74
N VAL A 100 3.36 -13.93 8.86
CA VAL A 100 3.17 -12.48 8.93
C VAL A 100 4.46 -11.84 9.43
N VAL A 101 5.03 -10.96 8.62
CA VAL A 101 6.22 -10.20 8.99
C VAL A 101 5.82 -8.73 9.10
N LYS A 102 5.98 -8.16 10.29
CA LYS A 102 5.84 -6.73 10.53
C LYS A 102 7.23 -6.12 10.59
N ILE A 103 7.42 -5.11 9.79
CA ILE A 103 8.67 -4.34 9.84
C ILE A 103 8.41 -3.01 10.52
#